data_8425ecf4eb55ac78851772116e8f822d
#
_entry.id   8425ecf4eb55ac78851772116e8f822d
#
_cell.length_a   1.000
_cell.length_b   1.000
_cell.length_c   1.000
_cell.angle_alpha   90.00
_cell.angle_beta   90.00
_cell.angle_gamma   90.00
#
_symmetry.space_group_name_H-M   'P 1'
#
loop_
_entity.id
_entity.type
_entity.pdbx_description
1 polymer ?
#
loop_
_entity_poly.entity_id
_entity_poly.type
_entity_poly.pdbx_seq_one_letter_code
_entity_poly.pdbx_strand_id
1 'polypeptide(L)' 'MALALLLDEHISLEIAYRLTELGFDVVPLRDRGLLRRKDWQLMQWCREHGRAICT' A
#
# COMPACT_ATOMS: atom_id res chain seq x y z
N MET A 1 -0.93 -14.79 -9.89
CA MET A 1 -1.09 -14.20 -8.56
C MET A 1 -1.00 -12.68 -8.65
N ALA A 2 -1.90 -12.00 -7.96
CA ALA A 2 -1.86 -10.55 -7.94
C ALA A 2 -0.74 -10.05 -7.02
N LEU A 3 -0.05 -8.99 -7.44
CA LEU A 3 0.95 -8.35 -6.58
C LEU A 3 0.22 -7.57 -5.50
N ALA A 4 0.67 -7.72 -4.26
CA ALA A 4 0.09 -7.03 -3.11
C ALA A 4 0.88 -5.75 -2.85
N LEU A 5 0.19 -4.61 -2.79
CA LEU A 5 0.80 -3.30 -2.66
C LEU A 5 0.22 -2.52 -1.48
N LEU A 6 1.09 -1.73 -0.84
CA LEU A 6 0.67 -0.72 0.12
C LEU A 6 0.99 0.64 -0.50
N LEU A 7 0.00 1.51 -0.64
CA LEU A 7 0.19 2.82 -1.26
C LEU A 7 0.45 3.89 -0.21
N ASP A 8 1.50 4.68 -0.47
CA ASP A 8 1.82 5.85 0.34
C ASP A 8 0.68 6.88 0.28
N GLU A 9 0.57 7.70 1.31
CA GLU A 9 -0.45 8.75 1.40
C GLU A 9 -0.35 9.80 0.29
N HIS A 10 0.82 9.92 -0.36
CA HIS A 10 1.02 10.86 -1.46
C HIS A 10 0.49 10.36 -2.79
N ILE A 11 0.11 9.09 -2.87
CA ILE A 11 -0.45 8.54 -4.09
C ILE A 11 -1.96 8.70 -4.07
N SER A 12 -2.53 9.20 -5.17
CA SER A 12 -3.96 9.48 -5.22
C SER A 12 -4.79 8.21 -5.16
N LEU A 13 -6.00 8.31 -4.60
CA LEU A 13 -6.92 7.19 -4.54
C LEU A 13 -7.35 6.72 -5.93
N GLU A 14 -7.31 7.60 -6.93
CA GLU A 14 -7.63 7.23 -8.30
C GLU A 14 -6.66 6.17 -8.80
N ILE A 15 -5.37 6.29 -8.46
CA ILE A 15 -4.37 5.29 -8.83
C ILE A 15 -4.69 3.96 -8.15
N ALA A 16 -5.13 4.01 -6.89
CA ALA A 16 -5.51 2.80 -6.17
C ALA A 16 -6.65 2.07 -6.88
N TYR A 17 -7.67 2.80 -7.31
CA TYR A 17 -8.79 2.21 -8.03
C TYR A 17 -8.35 1.59 -9.35
N ARG A 18 -7.49 2.29 -10.08
CA ARG A 18 -6.98 1.79 -11.36
C ARG A 18 -6.19 0.50 -11.19
N LEU A 19 -5.31 0.46 -10.19
CA LEU A 19 -4.52 -0.73 -9.92
C LEU A 19 -5.41 -1.90 -9.50
N THR A 20 -6.44 -1.62 -8.71
CA THR A 20 -7.39 -2.66 -8.30
C THR A 20 -8.12 -3.22 -9.51
N GLU A 21 -8.52 -2.37 -10.45
CA GLU A 21 -9.16 -2.83 -11.69
C GLU A 21 -8.24 -3.71 -12.52
N LEU A 22 -6.93 -3.49 -12.44
CA LEU A 22 -5.95 -4.29 -13.16
C LEU A 22 -5.64 -5.61 -12.46
N GLY A 23 -6.23 -5.86 -11.31
CA GLY A 23 -6.07 -7.13 -10.59
C GLY A 23 -5.05 -7.11 -9.48
N PHE A 24 -4.47 -5.94 -9.14
CA PHE A 24 -3.54 -5.84 -8.02
C PHE A 24 -4.31 -5.77 -6.70
N ASP A 25 -3.72 -6.35 -5.66
CA ASP A 25 -4.23 -6.23 -4.29
C ASP A 25 -3.62 -4.97 -3.68
N VAL A 26 -4.39 -3.89 -3.65
CA VAL A 26 -3.89 -2.56 -3.30
C VAL A 26 -4.61 -2.05 -2.05
N VAL A 27 -3.83 -1.58 -1.09
CA VAL A 27 -4.36 -1.02 0.14
C VAL A 27 -3.68 0.33 0.40
N PRO A 28 -4.44 1.44 0.52
CA PRO A 28 -3.86 2.71 0.97
C PRO A 28 -3.45 2.59 2.43
N LEU A 29 -2.33 3.19 2.80
CA LEU A 29 -1.83 3.05 4.17
C LEU A 29 -2.77 3.66 5.21
N ARG A 30 -3.57 4.65 4.83
CA ARG A 30 -4.56 5.22 5.77
C ARG A 30 -5.59 4.20 6.21
N ASP A 31 -5.94 3.25 5.34
CA ASP A 31 -6.94 2.24 5.65
C ASP A 31 -6.44 1.24 6.68
N ARG A 32 -5.14 1.20 6.92
CA ARG A 32 -4.53 0.29 7.89
C ARG A 32 -4.00 1.02 9.12
N GLY A 33 -4.36 2.31 9.28
CA GLY A 33 -3.94 3.08 10.44
C GLY A 33 -2.44 3.36 10.45
N LEU A 34 -1.81 3.44 9.28
CA LEU A 34 -0.37 3.60 9.15
C LEU A 34 0.06 5.03 8.85
N LEU A 35 -0.86 5.99 8.92
CA LEU A 35 -0.50 7.39 8.70
C LEU A 35 0.51 7.84 9.76
N ARG A 36 1.47 8.67 9.34
CA ARG A 36 2.50 9.23 10.19
C ARG A 36 3.47 8.20 10.77
N ARG A 37 3.48 6.99 10.22
CA ARG A 37 4.48 6.00 10.61
C ARG A 37 5.79 6.31 9.90
N LYS A 38 6.90 5.96 10.54
CA LYS A 38 8.23 6.12 9.93
C LYS A 38 8.44 5.08 8.84
N ASP A 39 9.33 5.37 7.90
CA ASP A 39 9.59 4.50 6.77
C ASP A 39 9.93 3.07 7.19
N TRP A 40 10.77 2.92 8.22
CA TRP A 40 11.16 1.59 8.66
C TRP A 40 9.97 0.81 9.24
N GLN A 41 9.00 1.51 9.85
CA GLN A 41 7.79 0.88 10.37
C GLN A 41 6.91 0.40 9.23
N LEU A 42 6.80 1.20 8.16
CA LEU A 42 6.03 0.82 6.99
C LEU A 42 6.65 -0.38 6.28
N MET A 43 7.97 -0.39 6.16
CA MET A 43 8.66 -1.51 5.54
C MET A 43 8.50 -2.79 6.35
N GLN A 44 8.57 -2.69 7.66
CA GLN A 44 8.36 -3.85 8.53
C GLN A 44 6.94 -4.39 8.38
N TRP A 45 5.95 -3.50 8.37
CA TRP A 45 4.56 -3.88 8.18
C TRP A 45 4.36 -4.58 6.85
N CYS A 46 4.96 -4.05 5.78
CA CYS A 46 4.86 -4.65 4.45
C CYS A 46 5.47 -6.05 4.43
N ARG A 47 6.62 -6.22 5.09
CA ARG A 47 7.26 -7.52 5.18
C ARG A 47 6.37 -8.53 5.90
N GLU A 48 5.76 -8.12 6.99
CA GLU A 48 4.89 -9.00 7.77
C GLU A 48 3.63 -9.40 7.02
N HIS A 49 3.16 -8.55 6.12
CA HIS A 49 1.92 -8.76 5.39
C HIS A 49 2.13 -9.18 3.93
N GLY A 50 3.37 -9.41 3.54
CA GLY A 50 3.66 -9.83 2.18
C GLY A 50 3.33 -8.80 1.12
N ARG A 51 3.51 -7.52 1.42
CA ARG A 51 3.20 -6.42 0.50
C ARG A 51 4.45 -5.65 0.13
N ALA A 52 4.42 -4.99 -1.03
CA ALA A 52 5.45 -4.05 -1.44
C ALA A 52 4.90 -2.64 -1.25
N ILE A 53 5.76 -1.72 -0.82
CA ILE A 53 5.35 -0.33 -0.66
C ILE A 53 5.50 0.41 -1.99
N CYS A 54 4.50 1.23 -2.32
CA CYS A 54 4.50 2.04 -3.53
C CYS A 54 4.47 3.52 -3.10
N THR A 55 5.54 4.24 -3.37
CA THR A 55 5.67 5.65 -2.99
C THR A 55 5.87 6.54 -4.21
#